data_41ccffda8ef74e74407c5716943bd841
#
_entry.id   41ccffda8ef74e74407c5716943bd841
#
_cell.length_a   1.000
_cell.length_b   1.000
_cell.length_c   1.000
_cell.angle_alpha   90.00
_cell.angle_beta   90.00
_cell.angle_gamma   90.00
#
_symmetry.space_group_name_H-M   'P 1'
#
loop_
_entity.id
_entity.type
_entity.pdbx_description
1 polymer ?
#
loop_
_entity_poly.entity_id
_entity_poly.type
_entity_poly.pdbx_seq_one_letter_code
_entity_poly.pdbx_strand_id
1 'polypeptide(L)'
;MKDAGIKIEGTLIQLLENADIIVDCTPKKIAAQNITQYRKLNKKFIVQGGEKHATTGHSFSAENNYETALGLDSTRVVSCNTTSIIRTLTALKNAGLLKKARGTLLRRATDPLGKPPGWNYEYIVARKRYIESPGAGCLKC
;
A
#
# COMPACT_ATOMS: atom_id res chain seq x y z
N MET A 1 -27.05 1.59 6.87
CA MET A 1 -27.00 3.04 6.58
C MET A 1 -28.35 3.68 6.77
N LYS A 2 -29.40 3.25 6.06
CA LYS A 2 -30.76 3.82 6.29
C LYS A 2 -31.21 3.69 7.74
N ASP A 3 -30.98 2.54 8.38
CA ASP A 3 -31.30 2.28 9.78
C ASP A 3 -30.51 3.15 10.79
N ALA A 4 -29.39 3.73 10.36
CA ALA A 4 -28.58 4.67 11.13
C ALA A 4 -28.93 6.15 10.84
N GLY A 5 -30.04 6.43 10.13
CA GLY A 5 -30.46 7.78 9.80
C GLY A 5 -29.56 8.50 8.79
N ILE A 6 -28.63 7.80 8.11
CA ILE A 6 -27.72 8.39 7.15
C ILE A 6 -28.44 8.56 5.81
N LYS A 7 -28.55 9.79 5.32
CA LYS A 7 -29.10 10.09 4.00
C LYS A 7 -28.15 9.60 2.91
N ILE A 8 -28.67 8.80 2.00
CA ILE A 8 -27.91 8.34 0.82
C ILE A 8 -28.17 9.33 -0.31
N GLU A 9 -27.14 10.01 -0.78
CA GLU A 9 -27.25 11.07 -1.78
C GLU A 9 -26.89 10.61 -3.20
N GLY A 10 -26.33 9.40 -3.36
CA GLY A 10 -25.96 8.88 -4.67
C GLY A 10 -25.45 7.45 -4.62
N THR A 11 -25.08 6.94 -5.77
CA THR A 11 -24.46 5.62 -5.96
C THR A 11 -22.93 5.73 -6.00
N LEU A 12 -22.25 4.60 -5.77
CA LEU A 12 -20.78 4.54 -5.94
C LEU A 12 -20.36 4.92 -7.36
N ILE A 13 -21.12 4.53 -8.38
CA ILE A 13 -20.80 4.83 -9.79
C ILE A 13 -20.81 6.34 -10.00
N GLN A 14 -21.84 7.05 -9.57
CA GLN A 14 -21.94 8.50 -9.65
C GLN A 14 -20.77 9.20 -8.93
N LEU A 15 -20.36 8.68 -7.78
CA LEU A 15 -19.20 9.20 -7.05
C LEU A 15 -17.91 9.02 -7.87
N LEU A 16 -17.70 7.84 -8.45
CA LEU A 16 -16.51 7.55 -9.26
C LEU A 16 -16.47 8.40 -10.54
N GLU A 17 -17.61 8.64 -11.18
CA GLU A 17 -17.70 9.49 -12.37
C GLU A 17 -17.33 10.94 -12.09
N ASN A 18 -17.67 11.45 -10.92
CA ASN A 18 -17.39 12.84 -10.50
C ASN A 18 -16.01 13.02 -9.86
N ALA A 19 -15.31 11.94 -9.50
CA ALA A 19 -14.00 12.02 -8.86
C ALA A 19 -12.90 12.29 -9.89
N ASP A 20 -11.94 13.15 -9.58
CA ASP A 20 -10.71 13.35 -10.37
C ASP A 20 -9.69 12.26 -10.09
N ILE A 21 -9.56 11.87 -8.82
CA ILE A 21 -8.65 10.82 -8.35
C ILE A 21 -9.39 9.93 -7.35
N ILE A 22 -9.17 8.62 -7.46
CA ILE A 22 -9.74 7.64 -6.55
C ILE A 22 -8.66 7.15 -5.59
N VAL A 23 -8.91 7.21 -4.30
CA VAL A 23 -8.07 6.59 -3.27
C VAL A 23 -8.80 5.37 -2.72
N ASP A 24 -8.34 4.19 -3.11
CA ASP A 24 -8.94 2.92 -2.69
C ASP A 24 -8.21 2.38 -1.46
N CYS A 25 -8.91 2.39 -0.34
CA CYS A 25 -8.44 1.89 0.96
C CYS A 25 -9.07 0.53 1.32
N THR A 26 -9.72 -0.13 0.38
CA THR A 26 -10.36 -1.43 0.64
C THR A 26 -9.34 -2.50 1.01
N PRO A 27 -9.74 -3.54 1.74
CA PRO A 27 -8.85 -4.63 2.13
C PRO A 27 -8.20 -5.31 0.92
N LYS A 28 -7.03 -5.91 1.16
CA LYS A 28 -6.27 -6.67 0.17
C LYS A 28 -7.15 -7.59 -0.68
N LYS A 29 -6.91 -7.59 -1.98
CA LYS A 29 -7.63 -8.30 -3.05
C LYS A 29 -8.93 -7.63 -3.52
N ILE A 30 -9.56 -6.75 -2.74
CA ILE A 30 -10.79 -6.06 -3.16
C ILE A 30 -10.45 -4.94 -4.14
N ALA A 31 -9.44 -4.13 -3.86
CA ALA A 31 -8.99 -3.09 -4.79
C ALA A 31 -8.64 -3.65 -6.17
N ALA A 32 -8.04 -4.84 -6.25
CA ALA A 32 -7.73 -5.48 -7.53
C ALA A 32 -8.99 -5.74 -8.40
N GLN A 33 -10.14 -5.97 -7.79
CA GLN A 33 -11.43 -6.11 -8.49
C GLN A 33 -11.96 -4.73 -8.91
N ASN A 34 -11.88 -3.75 -8.02
CA ASN A 34 -12.37 -2.39 -8.25
C ASN A 34 -11.61 -1.67 -9.38
N ILE A 35 -10.31 -1.90 -9.51
CA ILE A 35 -9.44 -1.30 -10.52
C ILE A 35 -9.94 -1.49 -11.94
N THR A 36 -10.60 -2.60 -12.23
CA THR A 36 -11.21 -2.86 -13.54
C THR A 36 -12.24 -1.77 -13.88
N GLN A 37 -13.02 -1.34 -12.89
CA GLN A 37 -14.00 -0.28 -13.06
C GLN A 37 -13.34 1.10 -13.18
N TYR A 38 -12.31 1.38 -12.39
CA TYR A 38 -11.57 2.66 -12.45
C TYR A 38 -10.93 2.86 -13.83
N ARG A 39 -10.34 1.81 -14.39
CA ARG A 39 -9.78 1.84 -15.75
C ARG A 39 -10.85 2.05 -16.83
N LYS A 40 -12.03 1.40 -16.71
CA LYS A 40 -13.15 1.62 -17.63
C LYS A 40 -13.64 3.06 -17.64
N LEU A 41 -13.61 3.72 -16.48
CA LEU A 41 -13.99 5.13 -16.32
C LEU A 41 -12.81 6.09 -16.59
N ASN A 42 -11.66 5.58 -17.03
CA ASN A 42 -10.45 6.35 -17.28
C ASN A 42 -10.04 7.25 -16.10
N LYS A 43 -10.18 6.74 -14.87
CA LYS A 43 -9.87 7.48 -13.64
C LYS A 43 -8.48 7.15 -13.13
N LYS A 44 -7.79 8.17 -12.63
CA LYS A 44 -6.53 8.01 -11.89
C LYS A 44 -6.83 7.44 -10.50
N PHE A 45 -5.97 6.54 -10.02
CA PHE A 45 -6.24 5.91 -8.73
C PHE A 45 -4.98 5.54 -7.94
N ILE A 46 -5.12 5.58 -6.63
CA ILE A 46 -4.12 5.17 -5.65
C ILE A 46 -4.71 4.05 -4.81
N VAL A 47 -4.01 2.93 -4.68
CA VAL A 47 -4.45 1.82 -3.82
C VAL A 47 -3.52 1.66 -2.62
N GLN A 48 -4.08 1.51 -1.41
CA GLN A 48 -3.30 1.38 -0.18
C GLN A 48 -3.72 0.22 0.73
N GLY A 49 -4.60 -0.66 0.27
CA GLY A 49 -5.11 -1.81 1.02
C GLY A 49 -4.18 -3.02 1.12
N GLY A 50 -2.90 -2.88 0.75
CA GLY A 50 -1.92 -3.98 0.78
C GLY A 50 -1.86 -4.79 -0.52
N GLU A 51 -2.23 -4.20 -1.64
CA GLU A 51 -2.17 -4.83 -2.96
C GLU A 51 -0.73 -5.14 -3.39
N LYS A 52 -0.56 -6.08 -4.32
CA LYS A 52 0.74 -6.45 -4.87
C LYS A 52 1.24 -5.39 -5.85
N HIS A 53 2.58 -5.30 -6.03
CA HIS A 53 3.19 -4.41 -7.03
C HIS A 53 2.58 -4.58 -8.43
N ALA A 54 2.38 -5.82 -8.86
CA ALA A 54 1.82 -6.12 -10.18
C ALA A 54 0.42 -5.56 -10.43
N THR A 55 -0.32 -5.15 -9.40
CA THR A 55 -1.67 -4.61 -9.52
C THR A 55 -1.68 -3.24 -10.20
N THR A 56 -0.69 -2.41 -9.94
CA THR A 56 -0.54 -1.06 -10.52
C THR A 56 0.73 -0.89 -11.34
N GLY A 57 1.68 -1.81 -11.25
CA GLY A 57 3.01 -1.70 -11.88
C GLY A 57 3.95 -0.72 -11.17
N HIS A 58 3.46 0.07 -10.22
CA HIS A 58 4.23 1.04 -9.46
C HIS A 58 3.97 0.93 -7.96
N SER A 59 5.02 1.09 -7.14
CA SER A 59 4.94 1.08 -5.67
C SER A 59 5.53 2.37 -5.14
N PHE A 60 4.72 3.17 -4.47
CA PHE A 60 5.06 4.52 -4.02
C PHE A 60 5.58 4.56 -2.60
N SER A 61 6.65 5.30 -2.41
CA SER A 61 7.14 5.78 -1.12
C SER A 61 7.76 7.17 -1.30
N ALA A 62 7.19 8.19 -0.68
CA ALA A 62 7.50 9.59 -0.96
C ALA A 62 9.01 9.90 -0.88
N GLU A 63 9.70 9.43 0.17
CA GLU A 63 11.11 9.72 0.37
C GLU A 63 12.05 8.99 -0.61
N ASN A 64 11.54 7.99 -1.32
CA ASN A 64 12.37 7.15 -2.17
C ASN A 64 12.16 7.38 -3.66
N ASN A 65 10.91 7.58 -4.08
CA ASN A 65 10.58 7.58 -5.50
C ASN A 65 9.41 8.50 -5.86
N TYR A 66 9.33 9.67 -5.23
CA TYR A 66 8.27 10.65 -5.50
C TYR A 66 8.19 10.99 -7.00
N GLU A 67 9.33 11.34 -7.59
CA GLU A 67 9.41 11.78 -8.98
C GLU A 67 8.91 10.72 -9.98
N THR A 68 9.11 9.44 -9.69
CA THR A 68 8.66 8.35 -10.56
C THR A 68 7.16 8.11 -10.52
N ALA A 69 6.46 8.71 -9.56
CA ALA A 69 5.01 8.65 -9.44
C ALA A 69 4.29 9.75 -10.20
N LEU A 70 5.01 10.84 -10.52
CA LEU A 70 4.42 11.98 -11.21
C LEU A 70 3.97 11.58 -12.63
N GLY A 71 2.75 11.95 -12.95
CA GLY A 71 2.16 11.66 -14.26
C GLY A 71 1.61 10.25 -14.45
N LEU A 72 1.80 9.34 -13.50
CA LEU A 72 1.23 7.99 -13.59
C LEU A 72 -0.29 8.02 -13.40
N ASP A 73 -0.98 7.11 -14.09
CA ASP A 73 -2.43 6.91 -13.92
C ASP A 73 -2.77 6.09 -12.68
N SER A 74 -1.83 5.29 -12.20
CA SER A 74 -2.05 4.47 -11.02
C SER A 74 -0.79 4.17 -10.23
N THR A 75 -0.93 4.12 -8.92
CA THR A 75 0.12 3.66 -8.02
C THR A 75 -0.46 2.94 -6.80
N ARG A 76 0.35 2.12 -6.15
CA ARG A 76 0.04 1.60 -4.83
C ARG A 76 0.93 2.23 -3.77
N VAL A 77 0.38 2.52 -2.62
CA VAL A 77 1.17 2.86 -1.43
C VAL A 77 1.68 1.57 -0.79
N VAL A 78 2.95 1.54 -0.43
CA VAL A 78 3.54 0.38 0.25
C VAL A 78 3.03 0.27 1.69
N SER A 79 3.19 -0.90 2.32
CA SER A 79 2.70 -1.12 3.69
C SER A 79 3.37 -0.18 4.70
N CYS A 80 2.69 0.08 5.82
CA CYS A 80 3.21 0.90 6.92
C CYS A 80 4.59 0.43 7.40
N ASN A 81 4.80 -0.88 7.51
CA ASN A 81 6.09 -1.45 7.89
C ASN A 81 7.17 -1.21 6.82
N THR A 82 6.82 -1.35 5.55
CA THR A 82 7.74 -1.06 4.44
C THR A 82 8.07 0.42 4.40
N THR A 83 7.09 1.30 4.58
CA THR A 83 7.30 2.76 4.66
C THR A 83 8.24 3.12 5.80
N SER A 84 8.03 2.56 7.00
CA SER A 84 8.90 2.81 8.16
C SER A 84 10.36 2.43 7.88
N ILE A 85 10.60 1.25 7.29
CA ILE A 85 11.95 0.81 6.94
C ILE A 85 12.56 1.72 5.88
N ILE A 86 11.83 2.06 4.82
CA ILE A 86 12.32 2.92 3.74
C ILE A 86 12.71 4.29 4.30
N ARG A 87 11.87 4.91 5.10
CA ARG A 87 12.17 6.22 5.72
C ARG A 87 13.48 6.19 6.51
N THR A 88 13.65 5.20 7.36
CA THR A 88 14.87 5.05 8.18
C THR A 88 16.11 4.83 7.30
N LEU A 89 16.02 3.91 6.34
CA LEU A 89 17.15 3.55 5.49
C LEU A 89 17.51 4.64 4.48
N THR A 90 16.53 5.39 3.99
CA THR A 90 16.77 6.52 3.07
C THR A 90 17.54 7.62 3.79
N ALA A 91 17.20 7.94 5.03
CA ALA A 91 17.95 8.92 5.83
C ALA A 91 19.42 8.50 6.01
N LEU A 92 19.67 7.24 6.36
CA LEU A 92 21.02 6.69 6.50
C LEU A 92 21.79 6.66 5.17
N LYS A 93 21.10 6.34 4.07
CA LYS A 93 21.68 6.33 2.71
C LYS A 93 22.11 7.74 2.31
N ASN A 94 21.25 8.73 2.52
CA ASN A 94 21.52 10.12 2.16
C ASN A 94 22.69 10.72 2.98
N ALA A 95 22.88 10.24 4.20
CA ALA A 95 24.03 10.56 5.04
C ALA A 95 25.32 9.79 4.68
N GLY A 96 25.29 8.91 3.67
CA GLY A 96 26.44 8.09 3.27
C GLY A 96 26.80 6.97 4.25
N LEU A 97 25.94 6.69 5.22
CA LEU A 97 26.20 5.73 6.31
C LEU A 97 25.74 4.31 5.99
N LEU A 98 24.93 4.11 4.95
CA LEU A 98 24.32 2.83 4.63
C LEU A 98 25.13 2.04 3.61
N LYS A 99 25.76 0.93 4.04
CA LYS A 99 26.37 -0.05 3.14
C LYS A 99 25.45 -1.25 2.89
N LYS A 100 24.84 -1.76 3.95
CA LYS A 100 23.95 -2.93 3.90
C LYS A 100 23.00 -2.88 5.10
N ALA A 101 21.75 -3.29 4.90
CA ALA A 101 20.79 -3.40 5.98
C ALA A 101 20.15 -4.77 6.03
N ARG A 102 19.91 -5.25 7.23
CA ARG A 102 19.08 -6.42 7.52
C ARG A 102 18.05 -6.03 8.57
N GLY A 103 16.79 -6.34 8.33
CA GLY A 103 15.70 -6.01 9.24
C GLY A 103 14.85 -7.22 9.57
N THR A 104 14.34 -7.27 10.79
CA THR A 104 13.33 -8.23 11.23
C THR A 104 12.07 -7.45 11.59
N LEU A 105 10.95 -7.80 10.98
CA LEU A 105 9.65 -7.21 11.26
C LEU A 105 8.90 -8.11 12.25
N LEU A 106 8.64 -7.56 13.43
CA LEU A 106 7.79 -8.19 14.44
C LEU A 106 6.40 -7.60 14.32
N ARG A 107 5.42 -8.42 14.00
CA ARG A 107 4.01 -8.00 13.92
C ARG A 107 3.21 -8.61 15.04
N ARG A 108 2.38 -7.79 15.70
CA ARG A 108 1.38 -8.30 16.64
C ARG A 108 0.31 -9.07 15.87
N ALA A 109 -0.16 -10.17 16.45
CA ALA A 109 -1.24 -10.99 15.89
C ALA A 109 -2.65 -10.35 16.04
N THR A 110 -2.71 -9.08 16.45
CA THR A 110 -3.96 -8.37 16.81
C THR A 110 -4.54 -7.53 15.68
N ASP A 111 -4.12 -7.73 14.43
CA ASP A 111 -4.78 -7.09 13.29
C ASP A 111 -6.19 -7.70 13.13
N PRO A 112 -7.28 -6.95 13.38
CA PRO A 112 -8.65 -7.49 13.40
C PRO A 112 -9.10 -8.07 12.05
N LEU A 113 -8.45 -7.68 10.95
CA LEU A 113 -8.76 -8.16 9.60
C LEU A 113 -7.96 -9.41 9.21
N GLY A 114 -7.08 -9.91 10.05
CA GLY A 114 -6.14 -10.98 9.72
C GLY A 114 -6.24 -12.26 10.55
N LYS A 115 -7.25 -12.43 11.39
CA LYS A 115 -7.36 -13.62 12.26
C LYS A 115 -8.08 -14.77 11.57
N PRO A 116 -7.41 -15.91 11.33
CA PRO A 116 -8.11 -17.18 11.16
C PRO A 116 -8.83 -17.57 12.45
N PRO A 117 -9.97 -18.25 12.38
CA PRO A 117 -10.65 -18.79 13.56
C PRO A 117 -9.66 -19.66 14.38
N GLY A 118 -9.56 -19.40 15.70
CA GLY A 118 -8.72 -20.18 16.61
C GLY A 118 -7.33 -19.61 16.94
N TRP A 119 -6.98 -18.40 16.45
CA TRP A 119 -5.70 -17.77 16.79
C TRP A 119 -5.77 -17.06 18.15
N ASN A 120 -4.95 -17.48 19.09
CA ASN A 120 -4.71 -16.79 20.35
C ASN A 120 -3.75 -15.61 20.15
N TYR A 121 -3.88 -14.58 20.99
CA TYR A 121 -3.23 -13.27 20.90
C TYR A 121 -1.71 -13.25 21.04
N GLU A 122 -1.05 -14.40 21.14
CA GLU A 122 0.35 -14.51 21.58
C GLU A 122 1.39 -14.77 20.47
N TYR A 123 1.00 -14.85 19.20
CA TYR A 123 1.98 -15.16 18.15
C TYR A 123 2.57 -13.91 17.50
N ILE A 124 3.87 -13.73 17.73
CA ILE A 124 4.70 -12.76 17.00
C ILE A 124 5.17 -13.43 15.71
N VAL A 125 4.72 -12.93 14.56
CA VAL A 125 5.22 -13.39 13.26
C VAL A 125 6.45 -12.56 12.89
N ALA A 126 7.63 -13.13 13.02
CA ALA A 126 8.87 -12.54 12.53
C ALA A 126 9.03 -12.81 11.03
N ARG A 127 9.17 -11.76 10.23
CA ARG A 127 9.55 -11.86 8.82
C ARG A 127 10.92 -11.25 8.60
N LYS A 128 11.89 -12.06 8.16
CA LYS A 128 13.19 -11.57 7.70
C LYS A 128 13.04 -10.98 6.30
N ARG A 129 13.46 -9.74 6.13
CA ARG A 129 13.66 -9.12 4.81
C ARG A 129 15.12 -8.71 4.66
N TYR A 130 15.68 -9.03 3.51
CA TYR A 130 17.01 -8.59 3.12
C TYR A 130 16.84 -7.40 2.19
N ILE A 131 17.51 -6.30 2.51
CA ILE A 131 17.56 -5.10 1.66
C ILE A 131 19.02 -4.96 1.24
N GLU A 132 19.28 -5.14 -0.04
CA GLU A 132 20.60 -4.92 -0.61
C GLU A 132 20.74 -3.46 -1.07
N SER A 133 21.97 -2.95 -1.03
CA SER A 133 22.32 -1.60 -1.43
C SER A 133 22.00 -1.33 -2.91
N PRO A 134 21.63 -0.10 -3.29
CA PRO A 134 21.15 0.23 -4.63
C PRO A 134 22.28 0.27 -5.66
N GLY A 135 22.41 -0.78 -6.35
CA GLY A 135 23.04 -1.00 -7.64
C GLY A 135 22.27 -2.06 -8.42
N ALA A 136 21.38 -2.76 -7.76
CA ALA A 136 20.51 -3.76 -8.34
C ALA A 136 19.06 -3.32 -8.14
N GLY A 137 18.42 -3.03 -9.22
CA GLY A 137 17.02 -2.75 -9.47
C GLY A 137 16.02 -2.74 -8.32
N CYS A 138 15.03 -1.87 -8.50
CA CYS A 138 13.75 -1.77 -7.79
C CYS A 138 13.50 -2.82 -6.71
N LEU A 139 13.34 -2.38 -5.47
CA LEU A 139 12.75 -3.15 -4.38
C LEU A 139 11.43 -3.80 -4.84
N LYS A 140 11.52 -5.04 -5.31
CA LYS A 140 10.32 -5.88 -5.46
C LYS A 140 9.84 -6.28 -4.06
N CYS A 141 8.91 -5.54 -3.51
CA CYS A 141 8.15 -5.91 -2.32
C CYS A 141 6.91 -6.71 -2.69
#